data_ee470ffb2f6ab764689f2d2b12e0a122
#
_entry.id   ee470ffb2f6ab764689f2d2b12e0a122
#
_cell.length_a   1.000
_cell.length_b   1.000
_cell.length_c   1.000
_cell.angle_alpha   90.00
_cell.angle_beta   90.00
_cell.angle_gamma   90.00
#
_symmetry.space_group_name_H-M   'P 1'
#
loop_
_entity.id
_entity.type
_entity.pdbx_description
1 polymer ?
#
loop_
_entity_poly.entity_id
_entity_poly.type
_entity_poly.pdbx_seq_one_letter_code
_entity_poly.pdbx_strand_id
1 'polypeptide(L)'
;MNRTFAEGDQVLLVDRKQRRYLVALAAGAEFHSHTGVIAHDAVLGADEGVVLRSSRGSTFTAFRPTLSDYVLKMPRGAQVIYPKDLGPLLLLADVFPGAQILESGVGSGALSMTMLRAGAEVTGYELREDFAARAKQNV
;
A
#
# COMPACT_ATOMS: atom_id res chain seq x y z
N MET A 1 15.05 9.11 -8.98
CA MET A 1 14.75 10.41 -8.35
C MET A 1 14.33 10.16 -6.92
N ASN A 2 15.08 10.71 -5.96
CA ASN A 2 14.67 10.70 -4.55
C ASN A 2 13.56 11.74 -4.41
N ARG A 3 12.31 11.29 -4.32
CA ARG A 3 11.16 12.16 -4.09
C ARG A 3 10.87 12.17 -2.59
N THR A 4 10.88 13.35 -1.96
CA THR A 4 10.45 13.52 -0.57
C THR A 4 9.01 13.07 -0.37
N PHE A 5 8.64 12.73 0.86
CA PHE A 5 7.26 12.38 1.19
C PHE A 5 6.32 13.58 1.08
N ALA A 6 5.19 13.38 0.43
CA ALA A 6 4.16 14.40 0.23
C ALA A 6 2.82 13.99 0.87
N GLU A 7 1.93 14.95 1.04
CA GLU A 7 0.56 14.68 1.49
C GLU A 7 -0.14 13.70 0.53
N GLY A 8 -0.87 12.74 1.08
CA GLY A 8 -1.51 11.65 0.34
C GLY A 8 -0.60 10.45 0.06
N ASP A 9 0.72 10.57 0.25
CA ASP A 9 1.62 9.42 0.09
C ASP A 9 1.32 8.35 1.15
N GLN A 10 1.38 7.08 0.71
CA GLN A 10 1.40 5.94 1.63
C GLN A 10 2.81 5.75 2.16
N VAL A 11 2.93 5.62 3.46
CA VAL A 11 4.20 5.43 4.17
C VAL A 11 4.15 4.19 5.04
N LEU A 12 5.22 3.40 4.99
CA LEU A 12 5.44 2.27 5.88
C LEU A 12 6.34 2.71 7.04
N LEU A 13 5.76 2.86 8.22
CA LEU A 13 6.52 3.10 9.45
C LEU A 13 6.98 1.77 10.04
N VAL A 14 8.28 1.60 10.20
CA VAL A 14 8.90 0.38 10.71
C VAL A 14 9.58 0.68 12.04
N ASP A 15 9.21 -0.03 13.11
CA ASP A 15 9.83 0.13 14.41
C ASP A 15 11.06 -0.80 14.60
N ARG A 16 11.78 -0.65 15.73
CA ARG A 16 12.96 -1.48 16.05
C ARG A 16 12.66 -2.98 16.18
N LYS A 17 11.39 -3.35 16.42
CA LYS A 17 10.95 -4.75 16.46
C LYS A 17 10.46 -5.27 15.11
N GLN A 18 10.74 -4.52 14.04
CA GLN A 18 10.32 -4.84 12.66
C GLN A 18 8.79 -4.89 12.47
N ARG A 19 8.03 -4.27 13.35
CA ARG A 19 6.58 -4.11 13.15
C ARG A 19 6.36 -3.00 12.14
N ARG A 20 5.45 -3.25 11.21
CA ARG A 20 5.19 -2.41 10.05
C ARG A 20 3.79 -1.84 10.12
N TYR A 21 3.66 -0.54 9.93
CA TYR A 21 2.41 0.20 9.96
C TYR A 21 2.27 1.00 8.67
N LEU A 22 1.19 0.77 7.94
CA LEU A 22 0.87 1.54 6.74
C LEU A 22 0.06 2.77 7.15
N VAL A 23 0.52 3.95 6.75
CA VAL A 23 -0.06 5.23 7.11
C VAL A 23 -0.23 6.08 5.86
N ALA A 24 -1.42 6.63 5.62
CA ALA A 24 -1.64 7.65 4.60
C ALA A 24 -1.31 9.02 5.22
N LEU A 25 -0.36 9.74 4.63
CA LEU A 25 0.08 11.02 5.16
C LEU A 25 -0.97 12.12 4.91
N ALA A 26 -1.27 12.88 5.97
CA ALA A 26 -2.09 14.07 5.91
C ALA A 26 -1.49 15.14 6.83
N ALA A 27 -1.44 16.39 6.36
CA ALA A 27 -0.92 17.50 7.14
C ALA A 27 -1.70 17.67 8.47
N GLY A 28 -0.99 17.90 9.56
CA GLY A 28 -1.57 18.06 10.89
C GLY A 28 -2.12 16.79 11.54
N ALA A 29 -2.05 15.62 10.86
CA ALA A 29 -2.49 14.35 11.42
C ALA A 29 -1.39 13.67 12.25
N GLU A 30 -1.79 12.64 13.00
CA GLU A 30 -0.91 11.89 13.88
C GLU A 30 -1.10 10.38 13.72
N PHE A 31 0.01 9.66 13.73
CA PHE A 31 0.02 8.20 13.86
C PHE A 31 0.16 7.81 15.33
N HIS A 32 -0.80 7.07 15.85
CA HIS A 32 -0.83 6.58 17.22
C HIS A 32 -0.44 5.11 17.30
N SER A 33 0.53 4.80 18.16
CA SER A 33 0.94 3.43 18.48
C SER A 33 1.01 3.21 19.99
N HIS A 34 1.11 1.96 20.43
CA HIS A 34 1.34 1.65 21.86
C HIS A 34 2.70 2.19 22.38
N THR A 35 3.63 2.55 21.48
CA THR A 35 4.94 3.13 21.80
C THR A 35 4.99 4.65 21.61
N GLY A 36 3.84 5.31 21.48
CA GLY A 36 3.72 6.76 21.40
C GLY A 36 3.17 7.24 20.06
N VAL A 37 3.22 8.54 19.86
CA VAL A 37 2.64 9.27 18.74
C VAL A 37 3.75 9.82 17.84
N ILE A 38 3.53 9.81 16.53
CA ILE A 38 4.36 10.45 15.52
C ILE A 38 3.48 11.41 14.72
N ALA A 39 3.85 12.70 14.68
CA ALA A 39 3.19 13.66 13.82
C ALA A 39 3.50 13.35 12.34
N HIS A 40 2.50 13.38 11.48
CA HIS A 40 2.71 13.21 10.03
C HIS A 40 3.60 14.32 9.46
N ASP A 41 3.54 15.51 10.03
CA ASP A 41 4.37 16.66 9.63
C ASP A 41 5.88 16.40 9.80
N ALA A 42 6.28 15.48 10.68
CA ALA A 42 7.68 15.07 10.82
C ALA A 42 8.16 14.16 9.67
N VAL A 43 7.23 13.61 8.89
CA VAL A 43 7.51 12.77 7.70
C VAL A 43 7.38 13.58 6.42
N LEU A 44 6.44 14.53 6.37
CA LEU A 44 6.20 15.39 5.21
C LEU A 44 7.46 16.18 4.85
N GLY A 45 7.85 16.14 3.59
CA GLY A 45 9.06 16.80 3.08
C GLY A 45 10.38 16.06 3.37
N ALA A 46 10.36 14.98 4.17
CA ALA A 46 11.55 14.18 4.44
C ALA A 46 11.82 13.15 3.33
N ASP A 47 13.06 12.70 3.27
CA ASP A 47 13.47 11.62 2.38
C ASP A 47 13.10 10.24 2.95
N GLU A 48 12.98 9.25 2.06
CA GLU A 48 12.83 7.85 2.45
C GLU A 48 14.02 7.39 3.30
N GLY A 49 13.73 6.62 4.36
CA GLY A 49 14.73 6.20 5.34
C GLY A 49 14.88 7.16 6.52
N VAL A 50 14.11 8.26 6.57
CA VAL A 50 14.13 9.16 7.71
C VAL A 50 13.79 8.42 9.01
N VAL A 51 14.56 8.72 10.05
CA VAL A 51 14.39 8.13 11.38
C VAL A 51 13.63 9.12 12.26
N LEU A 52 12.51 8.67 12.79
CA LEU A 52 11.57 9.44 13.59
C LEU A 52 11.57 8.94 15.04
N ARG A 53 11.26 9.82 15.98
CA ARG A 53 11.04 9.46 17.38
C ARG A 53 9.60 9.74 17.77
N SER A 54 8.95 8.74 18.36
CA SER A 54 7.61 8.92 18.94
C SER A 54 7.66 9.75 20.22
N SER A 55 6.51 10.22 20.69
CA SER A 55 6.35 10.98 21.93
C SER A 55 6.88 10.23 23.18
N ARG A 56 7.03 8.89 23.09
CA ARG A 56 7.61 8.04 24.15
C ARG A 56 9.04 7.60 23.86
N GLY A 57 9.72 8.22 22.88
CA GLY A 57 11.12 7.97 22.56
C GLY A 57 11.39 6.72 21.71
N SER A 58 10.37 5.99 21.26
CA SER A 58 10.54 4.86 20.35
C SER A 58 10.93 5.33 18.96
N THR A 59 11.83 4.59 18.33
CA THR A 59 12.34 4.92 16.99
C THR A 59 11.57 4.18 15.92
N PHE A 60 11.24 4.91 14.85
CA PHE A 60 10.62 4.40 13.62
C PHE A 60 11.43 4.88 12.42
N THR A 61 11.45 4.09 11.37
CA THR A 61 12.00 4.49 10.07
C THR A 61 10.86 4.51 9.06
N ALA A 62 10.80 5.57 8.25
CA ALA A 62 9.77 5.73 7.23
C ALA A 62 10.28 5.25 5.86
N PHE A 63 9.54 4.35 5.22
CA PHE A 63 9.82 3.84 3.88
C PHE A 63 8.61 4.01 2.97
N ARG A 64 8.82 4.02 1.67
CA ARG A 64 7.74 3.81 0.70
C ARG A 64 7.34 2.34 0.73
N PRO A 65 6.04 2.01 0.85
CA PRO A 65 5.62 0.62 0.82
C PRO A 65 5.88 0.02 -0.58
N THR A 66 6.37 -1.20 -0.60
CA THR A 66 6.32 -2.01 -1.82
C THR A 66 4.86 -2.39 -2.10
N LEU A 67 4.55 -2.86 -3.32
CA LEU A 67 3.22 -3.39 -3.60
C LEU A 67 2.85 -4.54 -2.66
N SER A 68 3.82 -5.38 -2.32
CA SER A 68 3.64 -6.47 -1.34
C SER A 68 3.26 -5.95 0.04
N ASP A 69 3.96 -4.93 0.53
CA ASP A 69 3.64 -4.29 1.82
C ASP A 69 2.22 -3.70 1.81
N TYR A 70 1.86 -3.02 0.70
CA TYR A 70 0.55 -2.40 0.54
C TYR A 70 -0.56 -3.44 0.52
N VAL A 71 -0.46 -4.47 -0.31
CA VAL A 71 -1.46 -5.56 -0.39
C VAL A 71 -1.69 -6.24 0.96
N LEU A 72 -0.64 -6.41 1.76
CA LEU A 72 -0.74 -7.05 3.08
C LEU A 72 -1.38 -6.13 4.14
N LYS A 73 -1.32 -4.82 3.98
CA LYS A 73 -1.74 -3.82 4.98
C LYS A 73 -2.91 -2.94 4.55
N MET A 74 -3.22 -2.85 3.27
CA MET A 74 -4.30 -2.01 2.74
C MET A 74 -5.65 -2.32 3.39
N PRO A 75 -6.56 -1.36 3.46
CA PRO A 75 -7.94 -1.61 3.85
C PRO A 75 -8.60 -2.61 2.89
N ARG A 76 -9.24 -3.62 3.43
CA ARG A 76 -9.85 -4.68 2.62
C ARG A 76 -11.22 -5.09 3.17
N GLY A 77 -12.13 -5.38 2.25
CA GLY A 77 -13.43 -5.96 2.55
C GLY A 77 -13.50 -7.44 2.21
N ALA A 78 -12.71 -7.86 1.20
CA ALA A 78 -12.62 -9.24 0.74
C ALA A 78 -11.27 -9.86 1.08
N GLN A 79 -11.21 -11.19 1.05
CA GLN A 79 -9.96 -11.93 1.08
C GLN A 79 -9.11 -11.53 -0.12
N VAL A 80 -7.80 -11.38 0.10
CA VAL A 80 -6.85 -11.01 -0.96
C VAL A 80 -5.99 -12.20 -1.38
N ILE A 81 -5.57 -12.19 -2.65
CA ILE A 81 -4.51 -13.08 -3.12
C ILE A 81 -3.20 -12.57 -2.52
N TYR A 82 -2.46 -13.44 -1.87
CA TYR A 82 -1.22 -13.06 -1.19
C TYR A 82 -0.08 -12.81 -2.20
N PRO A 83 0.89 -11.94 -1.86
CA PRO A 83 2.02 -11.63 -2.75
C PRO A 83 2.79 -12.85 -3.28
N LYS A 84 2.89 -13.92 -2.49
CA LYS A 84 3.53 -15.17 -2.90
C LYS A 84 2.85 -15.84 -4.12
N ASP A 85 1.55 -15.60 -4.30
CA ASP A 85 0.75 -16.17 -5.39
C ASP A 85 0.58 -15.17 -6.55
N LEU A 86 0.61 -13.85 -6.27
CA LEU A 86 0.45 -12.80 -7.29
C LEU A 86 1.55 -12.83 -8.35
N GLY A 87 2.81 -13.06 -7.95
CA GLY A 87 3.94 -13.16 -8.88
C GLY A 87 3.79 -14.33 -9.86
N PRO A 88 3.62 -15.58 -9.37
CA PRO A 88 3.34 -16.73 -10.22
C PRO A 88 2.13 -16.54 -11.15
N LEU A 89 1.06 -15.89 -10.70
CA LEU A 89 -0.12 -15.61 -11.53
C LEU A 89 0.23 -14.75 -12.75
N LEU A 90 1.09 -13.73 -12.63
CA LEU A 90 1.51 -12.92 -13.76
C LEU A 90 2.21 -13.77 -14.83
N LEU A 91 3.08 -14.71 -14.40
CA LEU A 91 3.80 -15.58 -15.31
C LEU A 91 2.88 -16.62 -15.96
N LEU A 92 2.00 -17.25 -15.18
CA LEU A 92 1.09 -18.28 -15.68
C LEU A 92 0.05 -17.73 -16.65
N ALA A 93 -0.39 -16.49 -16.43
CA ALA A 93 -1.36 -15.81 -17.28
C ALA A 93 -0.69 -14.99 -18.40
N ASP A 94 0.64 -15.06 -18.52
CA ASP A 94 1.41 -14.32 -19.53
C ASP A 94 1.07 -12.81 -19.56
N VAL A 95 1.08 -12.18 -18.38
CA VAL A 95 0.80 -10.74 -18.25
C VAL A 95 2.00 -9.94 -18.67
N PHE A 96 1.84 -9.07 -19.67
CA PHE A 96 2.90 -8.22 -20.23
C PHE A 96 2.40 -6.78 -20.42
N PRO A 97 3.30 -5.80 -20.65
CA PRO A 97 2.89 -4.41 -20.90
C PRO A 97 1.99 -4.29 -22.15
N GLY A 98 0.80 -3.68 -21.95
CA GLY A 98 -0.23 -3.54 -22.99
C GLY A 98 -1.17 -4.75 -23.14
N ALA A 99 -0.99 -5.82 -22.35
CA ALA A 99 -1.95 -6.92 -22.33
C ALA A 99 -3.32 -6.43 -21.87
N GLN A 100 -4.38 -6.82 -22.59
CA GLN A 100 -5.76 -6.51 -22.20
C GLN A 100 -6.35 -7.66 -21.38
N ILE A 101 -6.70 -7.36 -20.13
CA ILE A 101 -7.12 -8.37 -19.17
C ILE A 101 -8.53 -8.07 -18.67
N LEU A 102 -9.34 -9.12 -18.60
CA LEU A 102 -10.62 -9.09 -17.93
C LEU A 102 -10.53 -9.85 -16.62
N GLU A 103 -10.77 -9.14 -15.51
CA GLU A 103 -10.82 -9.71 -14.16
C GLU A 103 -12.26 -9.76 -13.67
N SER A 104 -12.70 -10.92 -13.18
CA SER A 104 -14.04 -11.07 -12.56
C SER A 104 -13.87 -11.45 -11.09
N GLY A 105 -14.51 -10.67 -10.22
CA GLY A 105 -14.35 -10.79 -8.77
C GLY A 105 -13.13 -10.02 -8.27
N VAL A 106 -13.06 -8.72 -8.52
CA VAL A 106 -11.93 -7.83 -8.17
C VAL A 106 -11.63 -7.80 -6.67
N GLY A 107 -12.65 -7.94 -5.84
CA GLY A 107 -12.52 -7.94 -4.38
C GLY A 107 -11.90 -6.66 -3.82
N SER A 108 -10.71 -6.76 -3.23
CA SER A 108 -9.99 -5.59 -2.71
C SER A 108 -8.98 -4.99 -3.69
N GLY A 109 -8.85 -5.53 -4.91
CA GLY A 109 -8.02 -5.00 -5.99
C GLY A 109 -6.56 -5.48 -6.00
N ALA A 110 -6.20 -6.48 -5.20
CA ALA A 110 -4.80 -6.93 -5.11
C ALA A 110 -4.23 -7.45 -6.44
N LEU A 111 -5.01 -8.27 -7.17
CA LEU A 111 -4.60 -8.79 -8.47
C LEU A 111 -4.63 -7.68 -9.53
N SER A 112 -5.68 -6.85 -9.57
CA SER A 112 -5.76 -5.68 -10.46
C SER A 112 -4.52 -4.80 -10.35
N MET A 113 -4.14 -4.39 -9.12
CA MET A 113 -2.95 -3.56 -8.89
C MET A 113 -1.68 -4.22 -9.39
N THR A 114 -1.56 -5.54 -9.23
CA THR A 114 -0.38 -6.30 -9.66
C THR A 114 -0.27 -6.34 -11.18
N MET A 115 -1.38 -6.55 -11.88
CA MET A 115 -1.44 -6.57 -13.34
C MET A 115 -1.22 -5.17 -13.94
N LEU A 116 -1.84 -4.14 -13.36
CA LEU A 116 -1.61 -2.73 -13.74
C LEU A 116 -0.14 -2.34 -13.56
N ARG A 117 0.49 -2.76 -12.47
CA ARG A 117 1.92 -2.52 -12.23
C ARG A 117 2.82 -3.22 -13.24
N ALA A 118 2.39 -4.37 -13.78
CA ALA A 118 3.07 -5.05 -14.87
C ALA A 118 2.86 -4.38 -16.24
N GLY A 119 2.07 -3.30 -16.29
CA GLY A 119 1.79 -2.53 -17.49
C GLY A 119 0.60 -3.03 -18.31
N ALA A 120 -0.21 -3.92 -17.78
CA ALA A 120 -1.43 -4.38 -18.43
C ALA A 120 -2.57 -3.36 -18.33
N GLU A 121 -3.54 -3.45 -19.23
CA GLU A 121 -4.83 -2.75 -19.17
C GLU A 121 -5.86 -3.71 -18.57
N VAL A 122 -6.47 -3.33 -17.44
CA VAL A 122 -7.37 -4.22 -16.70
C VAL A 122 -8.79 -3.69 -16.73
N THR A 123 -9.73 -4.52 -17.17
CA THR A 123 -11.17 -4.30 -16.99
C THR A 123 -11.68 -5.22 -15.91
N GLY A 124 -12.04 -4.64 -14.75
CA GLY A 124 -12.49 -5.39 -13.58
C GLY A 124 -13.99 -5.37 -13.38
N TYR A 125 -14.55 -6.52 -13.05
CA TYR A 125 -15.95 -6.67 -12.65
C TYR A 125 -16.04 -7.16 -11.20
N GLU A 126 -16.89 -6.51 -10.41
CA GLU A 126 -17.21 -6.90 -9.04
C GLU A 126 -18.71 -6.82 -8.82
N LEU A 127 -19.30 -7.91 -8.33
CA LEU A 127 -20.74 -7.98 -8.11
C LEU A 127 -21.18 -7.20 -6.86
N ARG A 128 -20.33 -7.18 -5.84
CA ARG A 128 -20.62 -6.52 -4.57
C ARG A 128 -20.20 -5.06 -4.63
N GLU A 129 -21.16 -4.15 -4.45
CA GLU A 129 -20.92 -2.71 -4.50
C GLU A 129 -19.92 -2.22 -3.44
N ASP A 130 -19.95 -2.79 -2.21
CA ASP A 130 -19.02 -2.46 -1.14
C ASP A 130 -17.58 -2.87 -1.47
N PHE A 131 -17.40 -4.01 -2.14
CA PHE A 131 -16.08 -4.45 -2.61
C PHE A 131 -15.60 -3.63 -3.81
N ALA A 132 -16.50 -3.32 -4.75
CA ALA A 132 -16.18 -2.47 -5.88
C ALA A 132 -15.74 -1.07 -5.44
N ALA A 133 -16.44 -0.48 -4.45
CA ALA A 133 -16.06 0.81 -3.87
C ALA A 133 -14.69 0.73 -3.18
N ARG A 134 -14.40 -0.36 -2.46
CA ARG A 134 -13.11 -0.58 -1.82
C ARG A 134 -11.98 -0.75 -2.84
N ALA A 135 -12.20 -1.54 -3.88
CA ALA A 135 -11.22 -1.72 -4.96
C ALA A 135 -10.85 -0.39 -5.62
N LYS A 136 -11.84 0.46 -5.94
CA LYS A 136 -11.61 1.80 -6.51
C LYS A 136 -10.79 2.72 -5.62
N GLN A 137 -10.81 2.52 -4.29
CA GLN A 137 -9.98 3.29 -3.36
C GLN A 137 -8.56 2.75 -3.25
N ASN A 138 -8.37 1.46 -3.47
CA ASN A 138 -7.08 0.80 -3.32
C ASN A 138 -6.25 0.84 -4.61
N VAL A 139 -6.91 0.79 -5.77
CA VAL A 139 -6.31 0.80 -7.11
C VAL A 139 -6.16 2.23 -7.62
#